data_2c71e85728220fc803055a20c2a89f4f
#
_entry.id   2c71e85728220fc803055a20c2a89f4f
#
_cell.length_a   1.000
_cell.length_b   1.000
_cell.length_c   1.000
_cell.angle_alpha   90.00
_cell.angle_beta   90.00
_cell.angle_gamma   90.00
#
_symmetry.space_group_name_H-M   'P 1'
#
loop_
_entity.id
_entity.type
_entity.pdbx_description
1 polymer ?
#
loop_
_entity_poly.entity_id
_entity_poly.type
_entity_poly.pdbx_seq_one_letter_code
_entity_poly.pdbx_strand_id
1 'polypeptide(L)'
;NSVVSSTCLGRMAKAAGRKHHMTLTGFKWIGRVPGLVFGYEEAIGYCCDPSHVPDKDGITALATILRLVGELKASGTTIAERLDEIWAAHGLHRTSQLAVRVTTMSIISQAMDRLRNQPPATLLGDRVDVCDLDDPSNGSGLPQQNAIELTGPRVHVVTRPSGTEPKLKCYLEVRAT
;
A
#
# COMPACT_ATOMS: atom_id res chain seq x y z
N ASN A 1 -0.85 2.11 -6.90
CA ASN A 1 -0.88 1.09 -5.86
C ASN A 1 -2.15 1.17 -5.03
N SER A 2 -2.33 0.23 -4.10
CA SER A 2 -3.52 0.18 -3.26
C SER A 2 -3.39 1.01 -1.98
N VAL A 3 -4.51 1.31 -1.33
CA VAL A 3 -4.58 2.04 -0.05
C VAL A 3 -3.81 1.36 1.09
N VAL A 4 -3.57 0.04 1.00
CA VAL A 4 -2.79 -0.70 2.00
C VAL A 4 -1.29 -0.74 1.70
N SER A 5 -0.88 -0.19 0.57
CA SER A 5 0.52 -0.18 0.13
C SER A 5 1.32 0.93 0.80
N SER A 6 2.66 0.80 0.75
CA SER A 6 3.56 1.87 1.18
C SER A 6 3.28 3.19 0.47
N THR A 7 3.37 4.29 1.21
CA THR A 7 3.27 5.65 0.69
C THR A 7 4.54 6.09 -0.06
N CYS A 8 5.61 5.29 -0.06
CA CYS A 8 6.89 5.58 -0.71
C CYS A 8 6.74 5.83 -2.22
N LEU A 9 5.96 4.98 -2.93
CA LEU A 9 5.75 5.15 -4.38
C LEU A 9 5.11 6.51 -4.70
N GLY A 10 4.19 6.99 -3.88
CA GLY A 10 3.59 8.32 -4.05
C GLY A 10 4.61 9.45 -3.93
N ARG A 11 5.56 9.35 -2.98
CA ARG A 11 6.67 10.30 -2.84
C ARG A 11 7.61 10.25 -4.03
N MET A 12 8.00 9.06 -4.48
CA MET A 12 8.84 8.86 -5.66
C MET A 12 8.18 9.42 -6.93
N ALA A 13 6.91 9.13 -7.14
CA ALA A 13 6.16 9.63 -8.30
C ALA A 13 6.09 11.17 -8.30
N LYS A 14 5.79 11.78 -7.14
CA LYS A 14 5.77 13.23 -6.97
C LYS A 14 7.13 13.86 -7.29
N ALA A 15 8.22 13.29 -6.76
CA ALA A 15 9.57 13.77 -7.01
C ALA A 15 9.95 13.67 -8.49
N ALA A 16 9.45 12.64 -9.18
CA ALA A 16 9.66 12.44 -10.62
C ALA A 16 8.68 13.21 -11.52
N GLY A 17 7.82 14.09 -10.96
CA GLY A 17 6.79 14.81 -11.72
C GLY A 17 5.74 13.89 -12.35
N ARG A 18 5.51 12.72 -11.79
CA ARG A 18 4.54 11.72 -12.26
C ARG A 18 3.27 11.74 -11.43
N LYS A 19 2.15 11.42 -12.06
CA LYS A 19 0.88 11.22 -11.35
C LYS A 19 0.93 9.92 -10.55
N HIS A 20 0.41 9.98 -9.34
CA HIS A 20 0.21 8.81 -8.48
C HIS A 20 -1.29 8.63 -8.22
N HIS A 21 -1.77 7.40 -8.33
CA HIS A 21 -3.15 7.05 -8.01
C HIS A 21 -3.16 5.96 -6.92
N MET A 22 -3.90 6.22 -5.86
CA MET A 22 -4.23 5.23 -4.85
C MET A 22 -5.58 4.63 -5.17
N THR A 23 -5.72 3.31 -5.02
CA THR A 23 -6.95 2.57 -5.31
C THR A 23 -7.33 1.68 -4.14
N LEU A 24 -8.50 1.08 -4.19
CA LEU A 24 -8.82 -0.04 -3.32
C LEU A 24 -7.89 -1.24 -3.61
N THR A 25 -7.85 -2.19 -2.68
CA THR A 25 -7.10 -3.44 -2.85
C THR A 25 -7.67 -4.29 -3.97
N GLY A 26 -6.78 -4.87 -4.77
CA GLY A 26 -7.07 -5.77 -5.88
C GLY A 26 -6.83 -5.15 -7.25
N PHE A 27 -6.21 -5.93 -8.12
CA PHE A 27 -5.80 -5.47 -9.45
C PHE A 27 -6.94 -5.04 -10.35
N LYS A 28 -8.16 -5.51 -10.10
CA LYS A 28 -9.36 -5.00 -10.79
C LYS A 28 -9.52 -3.46 -10.69
N TRP A 29 -8.93 -2.85 -9.67
CA TRP A 29 -8.91 -1.40 -9.48
C TRP A 29 -7.65 -0.77 -10.07
N ILE A 30 -6.48 -1.35 -9.76
CA ILE A 30 -5.18 -0.84 -10.21
C ILE A 30 -5.10 -0.87 -11.75
N GLY A 31 -5.45 -1.99 -12.38
CA GLY A 31 -5.37 -2.16 -13.83
C GLY A 31 -6.32 -1.27 -14.63
N ARG A 32 -7.31 -0.63 -13.95
CA ARG A 32 -8.26 0.30 -14.58
C ARG A 32 -7.88 1.76 -14.46
N VAL A 33 -6.75 2.09 -13.84
CA VAL A 33 -6.28 3.47 -13.72
C VAL A 33 -5.91 3.99 -15.12
N PRO A 34 -6.55 5.07 -15.59
CA PRO A 34 -6.25 5.61 -16.93
C PRO A 34 -4.78 6.05 -17.04
N GLY A 35 -4.11 5.60 -18.11
CA GLY A 35 -2.70 5.93 -18.34
C GLY A 35 -1.74 5.26 -17.36
N LEU A 36 -2.13 4.13 -16.77
CA LEU A 36 -1.26 3.33 -15.92
C LEU A 36 0.02 2.96 -16.68
N VAL A 37 1.17 3.18 -16.05
CA VAL A 37 2.49 2.77 -16.55
C VAL A 37 3.15 1.74 -15.66
N PHE A 38 2.78 1.71 -14.39
CA PHE A 38 3.25 0.74 -13.40
C PHE A 38 2.23 0.65 -12.25
N GLY A 39 1.96 -0.56 -11.80
CA GLY A 39 1.11 -0.81 -10.64
C GLY A 39 1.60 -1.98 -9.81
N TYR A 40 1.34 -1.95 -8.49
CA TYR A 40 1.64 -3.08 -7.62
C TYR A 40 0.67 -3.17 -6.44
N GLU A 41 0.62 -4.34 -5.84
CA GLU A 41 -0.05 -4.61 -4.55
C GLU A 41 0.78 -5.58 -3.70
N GLU A 42 0.54 -5.60 -2.39
CA GLU A 42 1.31 -6.39 -1.41
C GLU A 42 1.13 -7.91 -1.58
N ALA A 43 0.05 -8.35 -2.24
CA ALA A 43 -0.18 -9.77 -2.53
C ALA A 43 0.64 -10.25 -3.74
N ILE A 44 1.91 -9.86 -3.82
CA ILE A 44 2.90 -10.23 -4.86
C ILE A 44 2.33 -9.95 -6.26
N GLY A 45 1.91 -8.72 -6.49
CA GLY A 45 1.33 -8.34 -7.77
C GLY A 45 2.04 -7.15 -8.37
N TYR A 46 2.62 -7.33 -9.55
CA TYR A 46 3.28 -6.28 -10.32
C TYR A 46 2.70 -6.24 -11.73
N CYS A 47 2.31 -5.04 -12.18
CA CYS A 47 1.93 -4.74 -13.55
C CYS A 47 3.00 -3.83 -14.12
N CYS A 48 3.90 -4.39 -14.91
CA CYS A 48 5.05 -3.68 -15.48
C CYS A 48 4.82 -3.30 -16.96
N ASP A 49 3.83 -3.91 -17.61
CA ASP A 49 3.43 -3.62 -18.99
C ASP A 49 1.90 -3.61 -19.13
N PRO A 50 1.23 -2.58 -18.60
CA PRO A 50 -0.24 -2.50 -18.62
C PRO A 50 -0.83 -2.36 -20.03
N SER A 51 -0.02 -2.04 -21.03
CA SER A 51 -0.49 -1.94 -22.41
C SER A 51 -0.81 -3.32 -23.03
N HIS A 52 -0.15 -4.37 -22.57
CA HIS A 52 -0.37 -5.74 -22.99
C HIS A 52 -1.13 -6.56 -21.94
N VAL A 53 -0.77 -6.40 -20.68
CA VAL A 53 -1.40 -7.13 -19.57
C VAL A 53 -1.81 -6.12 -18.47
N PRO A 54 -3.05 -5.63 -18.44
CA PRO A 54 -3.54 -4.69 -17.43
C PRO A 54 -3.91 -5.39 -16.12
N ASP A 55 -3.10 -6.34 -15.70
CA ASP A 55 -3.19 -7.12 -14.45
C ASP A 55 -1.78 -7.50 -13.97
N LYS A 56 -1.71 -8.27 -12.90
CA LYS A 56 -0.47 -8.87 -12.40
C LYS A 56 0.16 -9.76 -13.46
N ASP A 57 1.40 -9.48 -13.80
CA ASP A 57 2.15 -10.29 -14.74
C ASP A 57 3.57 -10.56 -14.25
N GLY A 58 3.82 -11.81 -13.86
CA GLY A 58 5.13 -12.25 -13.39
C GLY A 58 6.20 -12.28 -14.47
N ILE A 59 5.83 -12.44 -15.74
CA ILE A 59 6.78 -12.53 -16.84
C ILE A 59 7.40 -11.15 -17.12
N THR A 60 6.58 -10.13 -17.30
CA THR A 60 7.08 -8.75 -17.50
C THR A 60 7.74 -8.20 -16.25
N ALA A 61 7.27 -8.59 -15.05
CA ALA A 61 7.94 -8.25 -13.79
C ALA A 61 9.34 -8.86 -13.71
N LEU A 62 9.50 -10.15 -14.08
CA LEU A 62 10.81 -10.81 -14.14
C LEU A 62 11.73 -10.12 -15.14
N ALA A 63 11.27 -9.85 -16.36
CA ALA A 63 12.05 -9.14 -17.37
C ALA A 63 12.50 -7.75 -16.87
N THR A 64 11.60 -7.02 -16.20
CA THR A 64 11.89 -5.69 -15.66
C THR A 64 12.95 -5.74 -14.56
N ILE A 65 12.86 -6.70 -13.62
CA ILE A 65 13.86 -6.80 -12.55
C ILE A 65 15.20 -7.28 -13.07
N LEU A 66 15.24 -8.20 -14.03
CA LEU A 66 16.50 -8.65 -14.64
C LEU A 66 17.21 -7.50 -15.37
N ARG A 67 16.46 -6.66 -16.10
CA ARG A 67 17.01 -5.46 -16.73
C ARG A 67 17.58 -4.50 -15.68
N LEU A 68 16.81 -4.19 -14.63
CA LEU A 68 17.27 -3.33 -13.53
C LEU A 68 18.56 -3.85 -12.89
N VAL A 69 18.63 -5.16 -12.58
CA VAL A 69 19.83 -5.76 -12.00
C VAL A 69 21.02 -5.66 -12.96
N GLY A 70 20.80 -5.87 -14.26
CA GLY A 70 21.82 -5.72 -15.28
C GLY A 70 22.37 -4.28 -15.36
N GLU A 71 21.48 -3.28 -15.36
CA GLU A 71 21.84 -1.86 -15.37
C GLU A 71 22.63 -1.46 -14.11
N LEU A 72 22.17 -1.89 -12.92
CA LEU A 72 22.86 -1.65 -11.65
C LEU A 72 24.27 -2.27 -11.65
N LYS A 73 24.37 -3.53 -12.08
CA LYS A 73 25.66 -4.23 -12.19
C LYS A 73 26.62 -3.51 -13.15
N ALA A 74 26.12 -3.04 -14.28
CA ALA A 74 26.93 -2.30 -15.26
C ALA A 74 27.45 -0.95 -14.69
N SER A 75 26.68 -0.31 -13.80
CA SER A 75 27.08 0.91 -13.10
C SER A 75 27.91 0.66 -11.82
N GLY A 76 28.17 -0.60 -11.46
CA GLY A 76 28.90 -0.95 -10.24
C GLY A 76 28.08 -0.78 -8.96
N THR A 77 26.76 -0.71 -9.06
CA THR A 77 25.82 -0.53 -7.94
C THR A 77 25.06 -1.82 -7.65
N THR A 78 24.75 -2.07 -6.39
CA THR A 78 23.92 -3.21 -5.95
C THR A 78 22.46 -2.80 -5.77
N ILE A 79 21.55 -3.79 -5.68
CA ILE A 79 20.14 -3.54 -5.32
C ILE A 79 20.03 -2.90 -3.93
N ALA A 80 20.87 -3.33 -2.97
CA ALA A 80 20.87 -2.78 -1.62
C ALA A 80 21.25 -1.29 -1.61
N GLU A 81 22.33 -0.93 -2.28
CA GLU A 81 22.75 0.47 -2.41
C GLU A 81 21.68 1.30 -3.12
N ARG A 82 21.04 0.77 -4.17
CA ARG A 82 19.92 1.44 -4.83
C ARG A 82 18.73 1.67 -3.90
N LEU A 83 18.44 0.71 -3.02
CA LEU A 83 17.39 0.87 -2.01
C LEU A 83 17.76 1.95 -0.98
N ASP A 84 19.01 1.98 -0.54
CA ASP A 84 19.52 3.02 0.37
C ASP A 84 19.44 4.42 -0.27
N GLU A 85 19.75 4.55 -1.55
CA GLU A 85 19.58 5.82 -2.31
C GLU A 85 18.09 6.25 -2.35
N ILE A 86 17.17 5.31 -2.56
CA ILE A 86 15.73 5.59 -2.54
C ILE A 86 15.31 6.08 -1.15
N TRP A 87 15.76 5.42 -0.09
CA TRP A 87 15.45 5.83 1.27
C TRP A 87 16.07 7.18 1.64
N ALA A 88 17.30 7.45 1.20
CA ALA A 88 17.95 8.75 1.40
C ALA A 88 17.19 9.88 0.69
N ALA A 89 16.65 9.62 -0.50
CA ALA A 89 15.94 10.62 -1.30
C ALA A 89 14.49 10.84 -0.87
N HIS A 90 13.79 9.78 -0.39
CA HIS A 90 12.35 9.79 -0.18
C HIS A 90 11.92 9.49 1.26
N GLY A 91 12.88 9.22 2.15
CA GLY A 91 12.66 8.77 3.52
C GLY A 91 12.59 7.25 3.64
N LEU A 92 12.90 6.75 4.82
CA LEU A 92 12.78 5.32 5.14
C LEU A 92 11.30 4.96 5.32
N HIS A 93 10.87 3.95 4.58
CA HIS A 93 9.54 3.38 4.65
C HIS A 93 9.63 1.89 5.01
N ARG A 94 9.23 1.53 6.22
CA ARG A 94 9.22 0.12 6.68
C ARG A 94 7.79 -0.34 6.81
N THR A 95 7.45 -1.37 6.04
CA THR A 95 6.11 -1.97 6.02
C THR A 95 6.09 -3.31 6.73
N SER A 96 4.95 -3.64 7.31
CA SER A 96 4.67 -4.94 7.91
C SER A 96 3.18 -5.23 7.81
N GLN A 97 2.81 -6.49 8.01
CA GLN A 97 1.42 -6.91 8.06
C GLN A 97 1.18 -7.77 9.30
N LEU A 98 0.15 -7.41 10.06
CA LEU A 98 -0.42 -8.26 11.10
C LEU A 98 -1.72 -8.87 10.58
N ALA A 99 -1.82 -10.20 10.62
CA ALA A 99 -3.04 -10.93 10.27
C ALA A 99 -3.50 -11.74 11.47
N VAL A 100 -4.67 -11.38 12.01
CA VAL A 100 -5.29 -12.09 13.14
C VAL A 100 -6.39 -12.99 12.61
N ARG A 101 -6.18 -14.29 12.71
CA ARG A 101 -7.19 -15.29 12.37
C ARG A 101 -8.13 -15.49 13.55
N VAL A 102 -9.42 -15.55 13.29
CA VAL A 102 -10.46 -15.73 14.33
C VAL A 102 -11.31 -16.95 14.03
N THR A 103 -12.02 -17.44 15.05
CA THR A 103 -12.91 -18.59 14.94
C THR A 103 -14.29 -18.23 14.40
N THR A 104 -14.73 -16.98 14.64
CA THR A 104 -16.05 -16.50 14.21
C THR A 104 -15.96 -15.11 13.60
N MET A 105 -16.75 -14.84 12.58
CA MET A 105 -16.78 -13.55 11.89
C MET A 105 -17.25 -12.40 12.79
N SER A 106 -18.09 -12.69 13.80
CA SER A 106 -18.58 -11.68 14.74
C SER A 106 -17.46 -10.98 15.52
N ILE A 107 -16.35 -11.67 15.78
CA ILE A 107 -15.18 -11.08 16.43
C ILE A 107 -14.59 -9.98 15.55
N ILE A 108 -14.52 -10.19 14.25
CA ILE A 108 -14.02 -9.20 13.28
C ILE A 108 -14.94 -7.98 13.24
N SER A 109 -16.27 -8.20 13.15
CA SER A 109 -17.24 -7.11 13.15
C SER A 109 -17.11 -6.25 14.41
N GLN A 110 -17.07 -6.89 15.59
CA GLN A 110 -16.88 -6.19 16.86
C GLN A 110 -15.57 -5.41 16.93
N ALA A 111 -14.47 -5.99 16.40
CA ALA A 111 -13.18 -5.30 16.35
C ALA A 111 -13.22 -4.07 15.46
N MET A 112 -13.85 -4.17 14.28
CA MET A 112 -14.02 -3.04 13.36
C MET A 112 -14.92 -1.96 13.96
N ASP A 113 -16.05 -2.35 14.60
CA ASP A 113 -16.96 -1.40 15.27
C ASP A 113 -16.26 -0.68 16.42
N ARG A 114 -15.45 -1.41 17.19
CA ARG A 114 -14.65 -0.79 18.27
C ARG A 114 -13.64 0.19 17.70
N LEU A 115 -12.95 -0.15 16.62
CA LEU A 115 -11.96 0.74 15.99
C LEU A 115 -12.62 1.99 15.40
N ARG A 116 -13.85 1.89 14.87
CA ARG A 116 -14.65 3.04 14.40
C ARG A 116 -15.06 3.97 15.54
N ASN A 117 -15.60 3.39 16.60
CA ASN A 117 -16.18 4.18 17.70
C ASN A 117 -15.12 4.71 18.67
N GLN A 118 -13.98 4.04 18.78
CA GLN A 118 -12.91 4.36 19.73
C GLN A 118 -11.53 4.21 19.05
N PRO A 119 -11.24 4.96 17.97
CA PRO A 119 -9.94 4.90 17.34
C PRO A 119 -8.85 5.41 18.26
N PRO A 120 -7.61 4.93 18.15
CA PRO A 120 -6.50 5.49 18.91
C PRO A 120 -6.28 6.94 18.49
N ALA A 121 -6.13 7.83 19.46
CA ALA A 121 -5.84 9.24 19.19
C ALA A 121 -4.38 9.46 18.76
N THR A 122 -3.49 8.56 19.16
CA THR A 122 -2.05 8.65 18.86
C THR A 122 -1.46 7.28 18.55
N LEU A 123 -0.46 7.27 17.65
CA LEU A 123 0.42 6.13 17.38
C LEU A 123 1.87 6.60 17.38
N LEU A 124 2.78 5.87 17.99
CA LEU A 124 4.19 6.25 18.18
C LEU A 124 4.37 7.63 18.84
N GLY A 125 3.40 8.06 19.65
CA GLY A 125 3.38 9.38 20.28
C GLY A 125 2.88 10.52 19.38
N ASP A 126 2.63 10.29 18.10
CA ASP A 126 2.08 11.28 17.18
C ASP A 126 0.56 11.17 17.11
N ARG A 127 -0.13 12.30 16.97
CA ARG A 127 -1.56 12.32 16.66
C ARG A 127 -1.81 11.66 15.30
N VAL A 128 -2.90 10.92 15.19
CA VAL A 128 -3.34 10.31 13.94
C VAL A 128 -4.70 10.83 13.51
N ASP A 129 -4.85 11.01 12.21
CA ASP A 129 -6.11 11.25 11.55
C ASP A 129 -6.75 9.90 11.21
N VAL A 130 -8.07 9.83 11.33
CA VAL A 130 -8.86 8.62 11.12
C VAL A 130 -9.73 8.80 9.90
N CYS A 131 -9.68 7.88 8.97
CA CYS A 131 -10.55 7.83 7.81
C CYS A 131 -11.26 6.47 7.77
N ASP A 132 -12.58 6.47 7.92
CA ASP A 132 -13.39 5.27 7.69
C ASP A 132 -13.73 5.18 6.21
N LEU A 133 -13.14 4.24 5.50
CA LEU A 133 -13.37 4.05 4.07
C LEU A 133 -14.76 3.48 3.75
N ASP A 134 -15.54 3.09 4.75
CA ASP A 134 -16.93 2.65 4.61
C ASP A 134 -17.93 3.84 4.66
N ASP A 135 -17.49 4.97 5.19
CA ASP A 135 -18.26 6.22 5.17
C ASP A 135 -18.18 6.89 3.79
N PRO A 136 -19.30 7.06 3.07
CA PRO A 136 -19.28 7.70 1.76
C PRO A 136 -18.83 9.17 1.78
N SER A 137 -18.85 9.80 2.95
CA SER A 137 -18.44 11.20 3.14
C SER A 137 -16.96 11.36 3.54
N ASN A 138 -16.16 10.28 3.57
CA ASN A 138 -14.79 10.27 4.10
C ASN A 138 -13.78 11.15 3.31
N GLY A 139 -14.14 11.64 2.14
CA GLY A 139 -13.30 12.50 1.32
C GLY A 139 -12.11 11.83 0.62
N SER A 140 -11.94 10.51 0.76
CA SER A 140 -10.82 9.77 0.13
C SER A 140 -10.90 9.72 -1.40
N GLY A 141 -12.10 9.91 -1.98
CA GLY A 141 -12.36 9.69 -3.40
C GLY A 141 -12.36 8.21 -3.82
N LEU A 142 -12.20 7.30 -2.89
CA LEU A 142 -12.25 5.85 -3.12
C LEU A 142 -13.70 5.33 -3.00
N PRO A 143 -14.07 4.24 -3.71
CA PRO A 143 -15.31 3.53 -3.45
C PRO A 143 -15.36 3.03 -2.01
N GLN A 144 -16.57 2.87 -1.46
CA GLN A 144 -16.75 2.35 -0.10
C GLN A 144 -16.10 0.98 0.09
N GLN A 145 -15.41 0.84 1.20
CA GLN A 145 -14.78 -0.43 1.62
C GLN A 145 -14.79 -0.50 3.15
N ASN A 146 -15.15 -1.65 3.71
CA ASN A 146 -15.02 -1.91 5.13
C ASN A 146 -13.54 -1.93 5.55
N ALA A 147 -12.98 -0.74 5.74
CA ALA A 147 -11.60 -0.54 6.15
C ALA A 147 -11.47 0.79 6.90
N ILE A 148 -10.52 0.86 7.83
CA ILE A 148 -10.18 2.06 8.58
C ILE A 148 -8.72 2.37 8.34
N GLU A 149 -8.46 3.59 7.91
CA GLU A 149 -7.14 4.15 7.70
C GLU A 149 -6.80 5.12 8.85
N LEU A 150 -5.61 4.96 9.42
CA LEU A 150 -5.03 5.83 10.42
C LEU A 150 -3.75 6.42 9.85
N THR A 151 -3.67 7.75 9.76
CA THR A 151 -2.53 8.44 9.18
C THR A 151 -1.94 9.44 10.16
N GLY A 152 -0.65 9.34 10.41
CA GLY A 152 0.13 10.30 11.20
C GLY A 152 1.45 10.65 10.50
N PRO A 153 2.25 11.57 11.05
CA PRO A 153 3.52 11.96 10.44
C PRO A 153 4.46 10.79 10.17
N ARG A 154 4.57 9.85 11.11
CA ARG A 154 5.49 8.71 11.05
C ARG A 154 4.81 7.36 10.83
N VAL A 155 3.48 7.32 10.73
CA VAL A 155 2.73 6.07 10.59
C VAL A 155 1.66 6.17 9.51
N HIS A 156 1.38 5.00 8.91
CA HIS A 156 0.20 4.76 8.10
C HIS A 156 -0.28 3.34 8.40
N VAL A 157 -1.53 3.20 8.80
CA VAL A 157 -2.10 1.91 9.18
C VAL A 157 -3.45 1.75 8.50
N VAL A 158 -3.64 0.63 7.82
CA VAL A 158 -4.96 0.28 7.26
C VAL A 158 -5.41 -1.04 7.84
N THR A 159 -6.55 -1.03 8.50
CA THR A 159 -7.16 -2.23 9.09
C THR A 159 -8.42 -2.60 8.31
N ARG A 160 -8.52 -3.85 7.88
CA ARG A 160 -9.67 -4.36 7.14
C ARG A 160 -9.89 -5.86 7.34
N PRO A 161 -11.15 -6.34 7.25
CA PRO A 161 -11.43 -7.76 7.13
C PRO A 161 -10.84 -8.34 5.84
N SER A 162 -10.45 -9.61 5.88
CA SER A 162 -10.17 -10.37 4.65
C SER A 162 -11.48 -10.68 3.94
N GLY A 163 -11.50 -10.55 2.61
CA GLY A 163 -12.69 -10.87 1.81
C GLY A 163 -12.97 -12.37 1.65
N THR A 164 -11.98 -13.24 1.94
CA THR A 164 -12.04 -14.67 1.63
C THR A 164 -11.80 -15.58 2.83
N GLU A 165 -11.31 -15.04 3.94
CA GLU A 165 -10.92 -15.82 5.11
C GLU A 165 -11.37 -15.13 6.40
N PRO A 166 -11.61 -15.86 7.50
CA PRO A 166 -11.91 -15.29 8.82
C PRO A 166 -10.65 -14.66 9.44
N LYS A 167 -10.18 -13.58 8.84
CA LYS A 167 -9.00 -12.84 9.25
C LYS A 167 -9.27 -11.34 9.29
N LEU A 168 -8.77 -10.68 10.32
CA LEU A 168 -8.55 -9.24 10.33
C LEU A 168 -7.11 -8.95 9.93
N LYS A 169 -6.91 -8.07 8.96
CA LYS A 169 -5.60 -7.67 8.46
C LYS A 169 -5.32 -6.22 8.83
N CYS A 170 -4.16 -5.98 9.43
CA CYS A 170 -3.63 -4.64 9.65
C CYS A 170 -2.36 -4.49 8.82
N TYR A 171 -2.36 -3.55 7.91
CA TYR A 171 -1.18 -3.16 7.12
C TYR A 171 -0.56 -1.97 7.80
N LEU A 172 0.72 -2.07 8.07
CA LEU A 172 1.46 -1.13 8.90
C LEU A 172 2.60 -0.52 8.10
N GLU A 173 2.74 0.77 8.15
CA GLU A 173 3.92 1.47 7.65
C GLU A 173 4.45 2.41 8.72
N VAL A 174 5.76 2.36 8.96
CA VAL A 174 6.48 3.36 9.75
C VAL A 174 7.41 4.12 8.83
N ARG A 175 7.44 5.44 9.00
CA ARG A 175 8.23 6.36 8.20
C ARG A 175 9.22 7.11 9.07
N ALA A 176 10.47 7.25 8.58
CA ALA A 176 11.48 8.13 9.13
C ALA A 176 12.06 9.00 8.00
N THR A 177 12.37 10.24 8.31
CA THR A 177 13.06 11.21 7.42
C THR A 177 14.51 11.29 7.78
#